data_57b74722b99b4bc19032b8719f9fedb7
#
_entry.id   57b74722b99b4bc19032b8719f9fedb7
#
_cell.length_a   1.000
_cell.length_b   1.000
_cell.length_c   1.000
_cell.angle_alpha   90.00
_cell.angle_beta   90.00
_cell.angle_gamma   90.00
#
_symmetry.space_group_name_H-M   'P 1'
#
loop_
_entity.id
_entity.type
_entity.pdbx_description
1 polymer ?
#
loop_
_entity_poly.entity_id
_entity_poly.type
_entity_poly.pdbx_seq_one_letter_code
_entity_poly.pdbx_strand_id
1 'polypeptide(L)'
;MNVPKPLWQPTNPERLYVLTGGRSGRTTDLDVVTLIVSRALPQPGMAPEQADILRMCHYPLSVAEISAYLRLPLSVVQVLLADLLAARRIDSRAPVPTASLPDTELLLAVMNGLAKL
;
A
#
# COMPACT_ATOMS: atom_id res chain seq x y z
N MET A 1 -32.75 8.74 -7.59
CA MET A 1 -32.16 7.72 -8.45
C MET A 1 -30.83 7.29 -7.87
N ASN A 2 -30.67 5.99 -7.69
CA ASN A 2 -29.46 5.46 -7.06
C ASN A 2 -28.43 5.11 -8.14
N VAL A 3 -27.36 5.86 -8.17
CA VAL A 3 -26.22 5.54 -9.01
C VAL A 3 -25.27 4.65 -8.21
N PRO A 4 -24.87 3.49 -8.74
CA PRO A 4 -23.92 2.65 -8.04
C PRO A 4 -22.63 3.40 -7.77
N LYS A 5 -22.16 3.34 -6.53
CA LYS A 5 -20.89 3.98 -6.19
C LYS A 5 -19.74 3.06 -6.57
N PRO A 6 -18.63 3.62 -7.10
CA PRO A 6 -17.45 2.82 -7.32
C PRO A 6 -16.97 2.17 -6.02
N LEU A 7 -16.37 1.01 -6.12
CA LEU A 7 -15.91 0.26 -4.94
C LEU A 7 -14.88 1.05 -4.13
N TRP A 8 -14.07 1.87 -4.79
CA TRP A 8 -13.05 2.67 -4.13
C TRP A 8 -13.60 3.93 -3.47
N GLN A 9 -14.83 4.34 -3.83
CA GLN A 9 -15.40 5.59 -3.36
C GLN A 9 -16.10 5.37 -2.01
N PRO A 10 -15.74 6.15 -0.98
CA PRO A 10 -16.40 6.03 0.32
C PRO A 10 -17.83 6.53 0.20
N THR A 11 -18.72 5.97 1.03
CA THR A 11 -20.10 6.41 1.10
C THR A 11 -20.27 7.73 1.83
N ASN A 12 -19.25 8.14 2.59
CA ASN A 12 -19.32 9.31 3.45
C ASN A 12 -18.01 10.11 3.34
N PRO A 13 -18.05 11.31 2.71
CA PRO A 13 -16.85 12.15 2.61
C PRO A 13 -16.29 12.61 3.96
N GLU A 14 -17.15 12.77 4.96
CA GLU A 14 -16.70 13.15 6.31
C GLU A 14 -15.82 12.07 6.91
N ARG A 15 -16.14 10.80 6.62
CA ARG A 15 -15.33 9.69 7.07
C ARG A 15 -13.91 9.75 6.47
N LEU A 16 -13.80 10.11 5.19
CA LEU A 16 -12.49 10.30 4.56
C LEU A 16 -11.69 11.37 5.29
N TYR A 17 -12.33 12.48 5.61
CA TYR A 17 -11.67 13.55 6.34
C TYR A 17 -11.18 13.08 7.70
N VAL A 18 -12.00 12.32 8.42
CA VAL A 18 -11.63 11.76 9.71
C VAL A 18 -10.46 10.78 9.58
N LEU A 19 -10.48 9.91 8.56
CA LEU A 19 -9.41 8.94 8.34
C LEU A 19 -8.07 9.60 8.07
N THR A 20 -8.07 10.70 7.34
CA THR A 20 -6.84 11.41 7.01
C THR A 20 -6.43 12.42 8.07
N GLY A 21 -7.28 12.68 9.07
CA GLY A 21 -7.01 13.70 10.07
C GLY A 21 -6.93 15.10 9.46
N GLY A 22 -7.63 15.33 8.37
CA GLY A 22 -7.59 16.63 7.68
C GLY A 22 -6.35 16.84 6.83
N ARG A 23 -5.56 15.78 6.61
CA ARG A 23 -4.31 15.88 5.83
C ARG A 23 -4.45 15.41 4.41
N SER A 24 -5.68 15.27 3.92
CA SER A 24 -5.91 14.94 2.52
C SER A 24 -5.27 15.99 1.62
N GLY A 25 -4.60 15.55 0.57
CA GLY A 25 -3.85 16.44 -0.29
C GLY A 25 -2.37 16.54 0.03
N ARG A 26 -1.93 16.05 1.20
CA ARG A 26 -0.50 15.93 1.45
C ARG A 26 0.08 14.85 0.58
N THR A 27 1.18 15.18 -0.07
CA THR A 27 1.92 14.17 -0.82
C THR A 27 2.73 13.34 0.16
N THR A 28 2.74 12.04 -0.08
CA THR A 28 3.62 11.11 0.61
C THR A 28 4.55 10.51 -0.43
N ASP A 29 5.72 10.10 0.00
CA ASP A 29 6.71 9.51 -0.90
C ASP A 29 6.44 8.04 -1.20
N LEU A 30 5.30 7.52 -0.77
CA LEU A 30 4.94 6.13 -0.97
C LEU A 30 4.40 5.91 -2.37
N ASP A 31 5.17 5.20 -3.16
CA ASP A 31 4.77 4.80 -4.50
C ASP A 31 3.75 3.66 -4.42
N VAL A 32 2.94 3.52 -5.46
CA VAL A 32 1.91 2.48 -5.53
C VAL A 32 2.49 1.07 -5.48
N VAL A 33 3.73 0.91 -5.90
CA VAL A 33 4.42 -0.40 -5.91
C VAL A 33 5.29 -0.63 -4.68
N THR A 34 5.38 0.35 -3.79
CA THR A 34 6.14 0.18 -2.54
C THR A 34 5.49 -0.91 -1.71
N LEU A 35 6.30 -1.81 -1.17
CA LEU A 35 5.80 -2.90 -0.33
C LEU A 35 5.72 -2.45 1.12
N ILE A 36 4.66 -2.85 1.78
CA ILE A 36 4.40 -2.53 3.18
C ILE A 36 4.38 -3.82 3.98
N VAL A 37 5.08 -3.82 5.11
CA VAL A 37 5.14 -4.96 6.01
C VAL A 37 4.84 -4.48 7.43
N SER A 38 3.98 -5.20 8.15
CA SER A 38 3.65 -4.87 9.53
C SER A 38 4.81 -5.16 10.47
N ARG A 39 5.00 -4.27 11.44
CA ARG A 39 5.98 -4.44 12.52
C ARG A 39 5.32 -4.54 13.87
N ALA A 40 4.03 -4.32 13.96
CA ALA A 40 3.30 -4.30 15.22
C ALA A 40 1.95 -4.95 15.02
N LEU A 41 1.37 -5.39 16.13
CA LEU A 41 0.01 -5.91 16.15
C LEU A 41 -0.98 -4.75 16.28
N PRO A 42 -2.23 -4.91 15.80
CA PRO A 42 -3.26 -3.93 16.05
C PRO A 42 -3.44 -3.68 17.54
N GLN A 43 -3.69 -2.43 17.90
CA GLN A 43 -3.85 -2.03 19.29
C GLN A 43 -5.24 -1.46 19.54
N PRO A 44 -5.78 -1.55 20.77
CA PRO A 44 -7.04 -0.93 21.12
C PRO A 44 -6.99 0.58 20.92
N GLY A 45 -8.09 1.17 20.47
CA GLY A 45 -8.19 2.59 20.21
C GLY A 45 -7.69 3.02 18.85
N MET A 46 -7.13 2.11 18.09
CA MET A 46 -6.67 2.36 16.74
C MET A 46 -7.86 2.44 15.76
N ALA A 47 -7.74 3.27 14.73
CA ALA A 47 -8.76 3.31 13.70
C ALA A 47 -8.89 1.93 13.03
N PRO A 48 -10.12 1.49 12.69
CA PRO A 48 -10.31 0.16 12.10
C PRO A 48 -9.49 -0.05 10.83
N GLU A 49 -9.33 0.97 10.01
CA GLU A 49 -8.58 0.89 8.76
C GLU A 49 -7.09 0.66 9.02
N GLN A 50 -6.55 1.32 10.03
CA GLN A 50 -5.15 1.12 10.42
C GLN A 50 -4.94 -0.27 10.99
N ALA A 51 -5.86 -0.75 11.80
CA ALA A 51 -5.81 -2.10 12.34
C ALA A 51 -5.86 -3.14 11.22
N ASP A 52 -6.71 -2.92 10.22
CA ASP A 52 -6.80 -3.80 9.07
C ASP A 52 -5.50 -3.83 8.26
N ILE A 53 -4.85 -2.69 8.09
CA ILE A 53 -3.56 -2.62 7.43
C ILE A 53 -2.53 -3.47 8.18
N LEU A 54 -2.48 -3.36 9.49
CA LEU A 54 -1.54 -4.13 10.30
C LEU A 54 -1.80 -5.63 10.19
N ARG A 55 -3.07 -6.05 10.09
CA ARG A 55 -3.39 -7.46 9.94
C ARG A 55 -3.03 -7.99 8.55
N MET A 56 -3.40 -7.25 7.51
CA MET A 56 -3.19 -7.72 6.13
C MET A 56 -1.73 -7.66 5.71
N CYS A 57 -0.95 -6.74 6.25
CA CYS A 57 0.46 -6.57 5.91
C CYS A 57 1.38 -7.49 6.71
N HIS A 58 0.84 -8.53 7.31
CA HIS A 58 1.64 -9.62 7.87
C HIS A 58 2.56 -10.20 6.79
N TYR A 59 2.08 -10.24 5.55
CA TYR A 59 2.90 -10.47 4.37
C TYR A 59 3.07 -9.17 3.60
N PRO A 60 4.17 -9.01 2.86
CA PRO A 60 4.39 -7.79 2.10
C PRO A 60 3.27 -7.57 1.08
N LEU A 61 2.67 -6.38 1.12
CA LEU A 61 1.65 -5.97 0.16
C LEU A 61 2.03 -4.61 -0.39
N SER A 62 1.75 -4.38 -1.67
CA SER A 62 1.98 -3.07 -2.26
C SER A 62 0.92 -2.08 -1.79
N VAL A 63 1.23 -0.80 -1.88
CA VAL A 63 0.27 0.26 -1.56
C VAL A 63 -1.00 0.11 -2.40
N ALA A 64 -0.85 -0.22 -3.68
CA ALA A 64 -1.99 -0.45 -4.57
C ALA A 64 -2.86 -1.61 -4.11
N GLU A 65 -2.26 -2.70 -3.66
CA GLU A 65 -2.99 -3.85 -3.13
C GLU A 65 -3.76 -3.49 -1.87
N ILE A 66 -3.14 -2.75 -0.96
CA ILE A 66 -3.80 -2.29 0.26
C ILE A 66 -5.01 -1.43 -0.09
N SER A 67 -4.85 -0.50 -1.02
CA SER A 67 -5.94 0.35 -1.48
C SER A 67 -7.10 -0.49 -2.03
N ALA A 68 -6.80 -1.51 -2.81
CA ALA A 68 -7.81 -2.39 -3.38
C ALA A 68 -8.53 -3.19 -2.29
N TYR A 69 -7.81 -3.71 -1.32
CA TYR A 69 -8.41 -4.50 -0.24
C TYR A 69 -9.29 -3.64 0.67
N LEU A 70 -8.85 -2.44 0.99
CA LEU A 70 -9.60 -1.53 1.85
C LEU A 70 -10.72 -0.81 1.12
N ARG A 71 -10.67 -0.81 -0.22
CA ARG A 71 -11.61 -0.06 -1.05
C ARG A 71 -11.60 1.43 -0.72
N LEU A 72 -10.39 1.95 -0.52
CA LEU A 72 -10.17 3.36 -0.24
C LEU A 72 -9.35 3.99 -1.36
N PRO A 73 -9.53 5.29 -1.61
CA PRO A 73 -8.69 5.99 -2.57
C PRO A 73 -7.22 5.88 -2.18
N LEU A 74 -6.36 5.84 -3.18
CA LEU A 74 -4.93 5.69 -2.97
C LEU A 74 -4.36 6.80 -2.09
N SER A 75 -4.83 8.03 -2.28
CA SER A 75 -4.38 9.18 -1.49
C SER A 75 -4.69 9.00 0.01
N VAL A 76 -5.84 8.43 0.34
CA VAL A 76 -6.21 8.15 1.72
C VAL A 76 -5.32 7.07 2.31
N VAL A 77 -5.09 6.01 1.56
CA VAL A 77 -4.22 4.91 1.99
C VAL A 77 -2.80 5.43 2.24
N GLN A 78 -2.29 6.28 1.36
CA GLN A 78 -0.96 6.87 1.54
C GLN A 78 -0.85 7.66 2.84
N VAL A 79 -1.88 8.43 3.20
CA VAL A 79 -1.89 9.16 4.46
C VAL A 79 -1.91 8.21 5.67
N LEU A 80 -2.75 7.18 5.61
CA LEU A 80 -2.81 6.18 6.68
C LEU A 80 -1.47 5.46 6.86
N LEU A 81 -0.83 5.10 5.75
CA LEU A 81 0.46 4.44 5.78
C LEU A 81 1.55 5.38 6.30
N ALA A 82 1.52 6.65 5.93
CA ALA A 82 2.47 7.63 6.44
C ALA A 82 2.39 7.75 7.97
N ASP A 83 1.17 7.73 8.52
CA ASP A 83 0.97 7.75 9.96
C ASP A 83 1.55 6.51 10.63
N LEU A 84 1.30 5.34 10.05
CA LEU A 84 1.82 4.09 10.60
C LEU A 84 3.34 4.02 10.49
N LEU A 85 3.91 4.55 9.43
CA LEU A 85 5.37 4.65 9.29
C LEU A 85 5.97 5.56 10.35
N ALA A 86 5.35 6.73 10.58
CA ALA A 86 5.81 7.66 11.59
C ALA A 86 5.77 7.04 12.99
N ALA A 87 4.77 6.21 13.25
CA ALA A 87 4.63 5.48 14.50
C ALA A 87 5.49 4.22 14.56
N ARG A 88 6.23 3.91 13.51
CA ARG A 88 7.09 2.72 13.38
C ARG A 88 6.32 1.41 13.54
N ARG A 89 5.08 1.40 13.07
CA ARG A 89 4.23 0.21 13.12
C ARG A 89 4.29 -0.61 11.85
N ILE A 90 4.79 -0.03 10.78
CA ILE A 90 5.02 -0.69 9.50
C ILE A 90 6.39 -0.30 8.96
N ASP A 91 6.90 -1.12 8.04
CA ASP A 91 8.08 -0.80 7.23
C ASP A 91 7.65 -0.66 5.78
N SER A 92 8.32 0.21 5.06
CA SER A 92 8.20 0.29 3.61
C SER A 92 9.46 -0.30 2.98
N ARG A 93 9.26 -1.06 1.91
CA ARG A 93 10.36 -1.67 1.17
C ARG A 93 10.23 -1.33 -0.29
N ALA A 94 11.36 -1.07 -0.93
CA ALA A 94 11.38 -0.84 -2.35
C ALA A 94 10.83 -2.06 -3.09
N PRO A 95 10.18 -1.86 -4.25
CA PRO A 95 9.74 -3.00 -5.04
C PRO A 95 10.94 -3.85 -5.45
N VAL A 96 10.66 -5.13 -5.70
CA VAL A 96 11.72 -6.06 -6.11
C VAL A 96 12.36 -5.53 -7.39
N PRO A 97 13.70 -5.51 -7.49
CA PRO A 97 14.40 -4.96 -8.67
C PRO A 97 13.98 -5.58 -10.00
N THR A 98 13.42 -6.77 -9.99
CA THR A 98 12.90 -7.39 -11.22
C THR A 98 11.71 -6.63 -11.79
N ALA A 99 11.08 -5.77 -11.02
CA ALA A 99 10.02 -4.89 -11.52
C ALA A 99 10.59 -3.75 -12.37
N SER A 100 11.85 -3.42 -12.20
CA SER A 100 12.56 -2.50 -13.07
C SER A 100 13.13 -3.29 -14.25
N LEU A 101 13.56 -2.56 -15.29
CA LEU A 101 14.15 -3.20 -16.45
C LEU A 101 15.34 -4.07 -16.03
N PRO A 102 15.34 -5.36 -16.40
CA PRO A 102 16.46 -6.22 -16.03
C PRO A 102 17.73 -5.77 -16.72
N ASP A 103 18.83 -5.98 -16.03
CA ASP A 103 20.14 -5.74 -16.60
C ASP A 103 20.30 -6.64 -17.83
N THR A 104 20.86 -6.07 -18.90
CA THR A 104 21.10 -6.80 -20.14
C THR A 104 21.97 -8.03 -19.90
N GLU A 105 22.98 -7.91 -19.05
CA GLU A 105 23.85 -9.03 -18.71
C GLU A 105 23.10 -10.15 -18.01
N LEU A 106 22.23 -9.80 -17.08
CA LEU A 106 21.41 -10.77 -16.38
C LEU A 106 20.45 -11.47 -17.35
N LEU A 107 19.83 -10.71 -18.24
CA LEU A 107 18.94 -11.28 -19.25
C LEU A 107 19.66 -12.27 -20.16
N LEU A 108 20.86 -11.91 -20.63
CA LEU A 108 21.66 -12.79 -21.47
C LEU A 108 22.08 -14.06 -20.71
N ALA A 109 22.45 -13.92 -19.43
CA ALA A 109 22.80 -15.06 -18.61
C ALA A 109 21.64 -16.05 -18.46
N VAL A 110 20.43 -15.52 -18.24
CA VAL A 110 19.22 -16.36 -18.15
C VAL A 110 18.94 -17.04 -19.48
N MET A 111 19.02 -16.31 -20.58
CA MET A 111 18.79 -16.88 -21.91
C MET A 111 19.80 -17.97 -22.24
N ASN A 112 21.07 -17.76 -21.90
CA ASN A 112 22.12 -18.77 -22.11
C ASN A 112 21.87 -20.01 -21.24
N GLY A 113 21.43 -19.80 -20.00
CA GLY A 113 21.09 -20.92 -19.14
C GLY A 113 19.94 -21.74 -19.68
N LEU A 114 18.91 -21.08 -20.21
CA LEU A 114 17.79 -21.78 -20.84
C LEU A 114 18.19 -22.51 -22.11
N ALA A 115 19.10 -21.94 -22.88
CA ALA A 115 19.59 -22.56 -24.11
C ALA A 115 20.40 -23.84 -23.86
N LYS A 116 20.96 -23.99 -22.67
CA LYS A 116 21.76 -25.15 -22.28
C LYS A 116 20.94 -26.26 -21.63
N LEU A 117 19.69 -26.03 -21.41
CA LEU A 117 18.78 -27.06 -20.90
C LEU A 117 18.31 -28.03 -22.01
#